data_847333c4dd0a0057d02b6c3f7b38a52b
#
_entry.id   847333c4dd0a0057d02b6c3f7b38a52b
#
_cell.length_a   1.000
_cell.length_b   1.000
_cell.length_c   1.000
_cell.angle_alpha   90.00
_cell.angle_beta   90.00
_cell.angle_gamma   90.00
#
_symmetry.space_group_name_H-M   'P 1'
#
loop_
_entity.id
_entity.type
_entity.pdbx_description
1 polymer ?
#
loop_
_entity_poly.entity_id
_entity_poly.type
_entity_poly.pdbx_seq_one_letter_code
_entity_poly.pdbx_strand_id
1 'polypeptide(L)'
;MAENSPPASKSTSKSTSMSDGRERPLAERLAAYAHGLTYEDLDDATIERVKTLLIDTIGCGVGAWDEKPVRICREIALATAGPATVIGTERRTTTELAAFANAAAFRYLDFNDTYVGRFAVHPSDNIAACLAAAEAERASARELITAIVIAYEVNCRLVDALDISTRGWDPPVFGLPAVALAAGRLMKLSPEQMAHAVGIALNDHIPMAQTRVGALSDWKGLAAAEAGRNAVFAARLARAGLTGPAPVFEGSSGFFAQVSGPAQVDVESFGRRGVQFRLHKCNLKPYPAVIYTQTAIVAGIEVAKDVGSLDRISSIEIATTRRGYQRTGSEPEKWSPKTRETADHSLPYITARAMFDGDITNESFAPQKFRDPAVLALMQKIKVAEDPVLTARTGGAVPTRVTATLTDGRRVSREVDYAPGFAERPLSKAEVERKFRGNVGKRWSEKRTDGVLKALWALEQTKDLSLLLGTLSLRA
;
A
#
# COMPACT_ATOMS: atom_id res chain seq x y z
N MET A 1 -83.55 -20.81 7.05
CA MET A 1 -82.79 -21.24 5.87
C MET A 1 -81.34 -20.86 6.17
N ALA A 2 -80.54 -21.87 6.50
CA ALA A 2 -79.13 -21.70 6.85
C ALA A 2 -78.31 -22.09 5.63
N GLU A 3 -77.50 -21.16 5.13
CA GLU A 3 -76.54 -21.41 4.05
C GLU A 3 -75.17 -21.75 4.67
N ASN A 4 -74.70 -22.94 4.34
CA ASN A 4 -73.40 -23.48 4.64
C ASN A 4 -72.32 -22.86 3.73
N SER A 5 -71.30 -22.21 4.28
CA SER A 5 -70.08 -21.86 3.57
C SER A 5 -69.01 -22.93 3.85
N PRO A 6 -68.27 -23.38 2.82
CA PRO A 6 -67.19 -24.37 3.01
C PRO A 6 -65.91 -23.76 3.59
N PRO A 7 -65.05 -24.58 4.25
CA PRO A 7 -63.82 -24.08 4.90
C PRO A 7 -62.71 -23.74 3.91
N ALA A 8 -61.98 -22.63 4.16
CA ALA A 8 -60.84 -22.18 3.40
C ALA A 8 -59.66 -23.15 3.48
N SER A 9 -59.19 -23.62 2.34
CA SER A 9 -57.99 -24.43 2.21
C SER A 9 -56.73 -23.57 2.49
N LYS A 10 -55.91 -23.93 3.47
CA LYS A 10 -54.58 -23.38 3.71
C LYS A 10 -53.64 -23.83 2.60
N SER A 11 -53.37 -22.96 1.65
CA SER A 11 -52.30 -23.10 0.68
C SER A 11 -50.96 -22.81 1.38
N THR A 12 -50.19 -23.85 1.66
CA THR A 12 -48.78 -23.75 2.03
C THR A 12 -47.97 -23.46 0.76
N SER A 13 -47.72 -22.20 0.47
CA SER A 13 -46.75 -21.82 -0.56
C SER A 13 -45.35 -22.19 -0.09
N LYS A 14 -44.81 -23.32 -0.56
CA LYS A 14 -43.38 -23.57 -0.57
C LYS A 14 -42.77 -22.55 -1.52
N SER A 15 -42.08 -21.51 -0.99
CA SER A 15 -41.21 -20.64 -1.77
C SER A 15 -40.01 -21.50 -2.22
N THR A 16 -40.11 -22.08 -3.40
CA THR A 16 -38.96 -22.54 -4.17
C THR A 16 -38.24 -21.31 -4.63
N SER A 17 -37.13 -20.95 -3.98
CA SER A 17 -36.16 -19.99 -4.50
C SER A 17 -35.61 -20.58 -5.80
N MET A 18 -36.15 -20.15 -6.93
CA MET A 18 -35.45 -20.29 -8.22
C MET A 18 -34.21 -19.43 -8.13
N SER A 19 -33.03 -20.04 -7.98
CA SER A 19 -31.77 -19.39 -8.21
C SER A 19 -31.77 -18.98 -9.70
N ASP A 20 -32.01 -17.68 -9.94
CA ASP A 20 -31.72 -17.05 -11.24
C ASP A 20 -30.26 -17.37 -11.51
N GLY A 21 -29.90 -18.02 -12.62
CA GLY A 21 -28.56 -18.51 -12.94
C GLY A 21 -27.51 -17.40 -13.15
N ARG A 22 -27.74 -16.20 -12.60
CA ARG A 22 -26.79 -15.10 -12.56
C ARG A 22 -25.82 -15.28 -11.40
N GLU A 23 -24.54 -15.17 -11.70
CA GLU A 23 -23.48 -15.12 -10.70
C GLU A 23 -23.76 -13.97 -9.70
N ARG A 24 -23.61 -14.24 -8.38
CA ARG A 24 -23.79 -13.20 -7.36
C ARG A 24 -22.88 -12.00 -7.62
N PRO A 25 -23.33 -10.75 -7.37
CA PRO A 25 -22.53 -9.54 -7.54
C PRO A 25 -21.16 -9.65 -6.87
N LEU A 26 -20.14 -9.03 -7.47
CA LEU A 26 -18.76 -9.11 -6.96
C LEU A 26 -18.65 -8.62 -5.51
N ALA A 27 -19.36 -7.54 -5.14
CA ALA A 27 -19.34 -7.04 -3.77
C ALA A 27 -19.81 -8.10 -2.76
N GLU A 28 -20.82 -8.88 -3.10
CA GLU A 28 -21.34 -9.96 -2.25
C GLU A 28 -20.36 -11.15 -2.17
N ARG A 29 -19.72 -11.51 -3.29
CA ARG A 29 -18.69 -12.57 -3.32
C ARG A 29 -17.47 -12.18 -2.48
N LEU A 30 -17.00 -10.94 -2.60
CA LEU A 30 -15.90 -10.40 -1.79
C LEU A 30 -16.27 -10.35 -0.30
N ALA A 31 -17.51 -9.95 0.02
CA ALA A 31 -18.03 -9.92 1.39
C ALA A 31 -18.10 -11.33 2.00
N ALA A 32 -18.59 -12.31 1.23
CA ALA A 32 -18.62 -13.71 1.66
C ALA A 32 -17.21 -14.25 1.92
N TYR A 33 -16.26 -13.97 1.04
CA TYR A 33 -14.85 -14.31 1.23
C TYR A 33 -14.28 -13.70 2.51
N ALA A 34 -14.42 -12.38 2.70
CA ALA A 34 -13.86 -11.66 3.85
C ALA A 34 -14.51 -12.11 5.18
N HIS A 35 -15.81 -12.39 5.16
CA HIS A 35 -16.53 -12.90 6.33
C HIS A 35 -16.11 -14.34 6.68
N GLY A 36 -15.88 -15.19 5.67
CA GLY A 36 -15.57 -16.60 5.85
C GLY A 36 -14.13 -16.90 6.25
N LEU A 37 -13.16 -15.98 5.94
CA LEU A 37 -11.75 -16.21 6.26
C LEU A 37 -11.52 -16.14 7.78
N THR A 38 -10.84 -17.15 8.32
CA THR A 38 -10.51 -17.24 9.75
C THR A 38 -9.00 -17.26 9.99
N TYR A 39 -8.57 -17.05 11.23
CA TYR A 39 -7.15 -17.15 11.60
C TYR A 39 -6.58 -18.55 11.35
N GLU A 40 -7.40 -19.57 11.54
CA GLU A 40 -7.07 -20.98 11.35
C GLU A 40 -6.82 -21.37 9.88
N ASP A 41 -7.19 -20.49 8.94
CA ASP A 41 -6.90 -20.66 7.50
C ASP A 41 -5.51 -20.14 7.13
N LEU A 42 -4.84 -19.44 8.05
CA LEU A 42 -3.52 -18.86 7.85
C LEU A 42 -2.44 -19.85 8.30
N ASP A 43 -1.42 -20.04 7.46
CA ASP A 43 -0.21 -20.76 7.84
C ASP A 43 0.77 -19.86 8.59
N ASP A 44 1.76 -20.47 9.26
CA ASP A 44 2.79 -19.75 10.03
C ASP A 44 3.57 -18.77 9.15
N ALA A 45 3.82 -19.12 7.89
CA ALA A 45 4.52 -18.25 6.94
C ALA A 45 3.72 -16.96 6.65
N THR A 46 2.41 -17.08 6.52
CA THR A 46 1.50 -15.94 6.34
C THR A 46 1.47 -15.05 7.58
N ILE A 47 1.39 -15.64 8.78
CA ILE A 47 1.41 -14.90 10.05
C ILE A 47 2.74 -14.15 10.21
N GLU A 48 3.87 -14.81 9.98
CA GLU A 48 5.20 -14.17 10.02
C GLU A 48 5.34 -13.06 8.97
N ARG A 49 4.73 -13.25 7.79
CA ARG A 49 4.72 -12.22 6.74
C ARG A 49 3.92 -11.00 7.17
N VAL A 50 2.76 -11.16 7.80
CA VAL A 50 1.97 -10.05 8.35
C VAL A 50 2.78 -9.28 9.38
N LYS A 51 3.47 -9.96 10.32
CA LYS A 51 4.34 -9.29 11.31
C LYS A 51 5.46 -8.52 10.66
N THR A 52 6.11 -9.09 9.64
CA THR A 52 7.14 -8.42 8.85
C THR A 52 6.64 -7.11 8.22
N LEU A 53 5.49 -7.18 7.55
CA LEU A 53 4.87 -6.03 6.89
C LEU A 53 4.43 -4.96 7.90
N LEU A 54 3.89 -5.37 9.04
CA LEU A 54 3.49 -4.46 10.11
C LEU A 54 4.70 -3.73 10.73
N ILE A 55 5.79 -4.46 11.03
CA ILE A 55 7.04 -3.89 11.56
C ILE A 55 7.61 -2.85 10.58
N ASP A 56 7.70 -3.22 9.31
CA ASP A 56 8.18 -2.32 8.25
C ASP A 56 7.34 -1.04 8.18
N THR A 57 6.02 -1.19 8.17
CA THR A 57 5.07 -0.09 8.04
C THR A 57 5.10 0.85 9.24
N ILE A 58 5.14 0.31 10.47
CA ILE A 58 5.26 1.12 11.69
C ILE A 58 6.58 1.87 11.70
N GLY A 59 7.68 1.21 11.30
CA GLY A 59 8.99 1.87 11.17
C GLY A 59 8.95 3.06 10.22
N CYS A 60 8.30 2.92 9.06
CA CYS A 60 8.10 4.01 8.10
C CYS A 60 7.31 5.17 8.73
N GLY A 61 6.24 4.88 9.48
CA GLY A 61 5.41 5.89 10.13
C GLY A 61 6.15 6.69 11.21
N VAL A 62 6.96 6.01 12.02
CA VAL A 62 7.81 6.69 13.02
C VAL A 62 8.88 7.54 12.35
N GLY A 63 9.49 7.03 11.26
CA GLY A 63 10.45 7.77 10.46
C GLY A 63 9.89 9.06 9.83
N ALA A 64 8.61 9.07 9.50
CA ALA A 64 7.89 10.20 8.90
C ALA A 64 7.38 11.24 9.90
N TRP A 65 7.57 11.04 11.18
CA TRP A 65 6.89 11.78 12.26
C TRP A 65 6.97 13.31 12.17
N ASP A 66 8.14 13.86 11.79
CA ASP A 66 8.38 15.31 11.72
C ASP A 66 8.00 15.93 10.39
N GLU A 67 7.65 15.11 9.41
CA GLU A 67 7.29 15.61 8.09
C GLU A 67 6.05 16.50 8.17
N LYS A 68 6.09 17.64 7.50
CA LYS A 68 5.04 18.66 7.58
C LYS A 68 3.64 18.11 7.30
N PRO A 69 3.40 17.33 6.23
CA PRO A 69 2.06 16.79 5.94
C PRO A 69 1.59 15.80 7.02
N VAL A 70 2.50 14.97 7.54
CA VAL A 70 2.19 14.01 8.62
C VAL A 70 1.79 14.74 9.90
N ARG A 71 2.51 15.82 10.25
CA ARG A 71 2.19 16.66 11.41
C ARG A 71 0.80 17.30 11.26
N ILE A 72 0.49 17.87 10.09
CA ILE A 72 -0.83 18.48 9.82
C ILE A 72 -1.94 17.44 9.98
N CYS A 73 -1.81 16.25 9.38
CA CYS A 73 -2.81 15.18 9.50
C CYS A 73 -3.02 14.76 10.95
N ARG A 74 -1.95 14.63 11.71
CA ARG A 74 -1.98 14.30 13.14
C ARG A 74 -2.67 15.36 13.98
N GLU A 75 -2.35 16.64 13.77
CA GLU A 75 -2.97 17.77 14.48
C GLU A 75 -4.48 17.82 14.23
N ILE A 76 -4.91 17.67 12.98
CA ILE A 76 -6.33 17.61 12.61
C ILE A 76 -7.02 16.41 13.27
N ALA A 77 -6.40 15.23 13.22
CA ALA A 77 -6.98 14.03 13.83
C ALA A 77 -7.14 14.19 15.36
N LEU A 78 -6.17 14.79 16.01
CA LEU A 78 -6.18 14.99 17.47
C LEU A 78 -7.10 16.11 17.97
N ALA A 79 -7.78 16.84 17.09
CA ALA A 79 -8.82 17.81 17.47
C ALA A 79 -10.10 17.14 18.00
N THR A 80 -10.29 15.85 17.70
CA THR A 80 -11.47 15.08 18.13
C THR A 80 -11.03 13.89 18.99
N ALA A 81 -11.73 13.59 20.08
CA ALA A 81 -11.47 12.41 20.89
C ALA A 81 -12.20 11.17 20.37
N GLY A 82 -11.69 9.96 20.67
CA GLY A 82 -12.31 8.72 20.26
C GLY A 82 -11.58 7.47 20.78
N PRO A 83 -11.88 6.29 20.23
CA PRO A 83 -11.38 5.01 20.74
C PRO A 83 -10.04 4.56 20.15
N ALA A 84 -9.52 5.20 19.09
CA ALA A 84 -8.38 4.69 18.33
C ALA A 84 -7.13 5.58 18.47
N THR A 85 -5.97 4.96 18.67
CA THR A 85 -4.68 5.62 18.93
C THR A 85 -4.11 6.26 17.67
N VAL A 86 -3.67 7.51 17.79
CA VAL A 86 -2.75 8.13 16.83
C VAL A 86 -1.34 7.70 17.19
N ILE A 87 -0.77 6.80 16.40
CA ILE A 87 0.56 6.19 16.62
C ILE A 87 1.61 7.28 16.77
N GLY A 88 2.53 7.09 17.71
CA GLY A 88 3.50 8.10 18.11
C GLY A 88 3.01 9.02 19.23
N THR A 89 1.73 8.93 19.64
CA THR A 89 1.15 9.67 20.76
C THR A 89 0.46 8.72 21.75
N GLU A 90 0.13 9.25 22.93
CA GLU A 90 -0.77 8.59 23.91
C GLU A 90 -2.23 8.99 23.71
N ARG A 91 -2.52 9.77 22.66
CA ARG A 91 -3.84 10.35 22.42
C ARG A 91 -4.62 9.50 21.41
N ARG A 92 -5.93 9.51 21.57
CA ARG A 92 -6.89 8.77 20.76
C ARG A 92 -7.86 9.71 20.08
N THR A 93 -8.29 9.30 18.89
CA THR A 93 -9.26 10.01 18.05
C THR A 93 -10.32 9.04 17.53
N THR A 94 -11.23 9.51 16.67
CA THR A 94 -12.19 8.64 16.01
C THR A 94 -11.49 7.59 15.14
N THR A 95 -12.13 6.45 14.90
CA THR A 95 -11.53 5.34 14.15
C THR A 95 -11.05 5.76 12.78
N GLU A 96 -11.88 6.51 12.04
CA GLU A 96 -11.57 7.01 10.71
C GLU A 96 -10.44 8.05 10.70
N LEU A 97 -10.37 8.92 11.70
CA LEU A 97 -9.29 9.91 11.78
C LEU A 97 -7.96 9.28 12.23
N ALA A 98 -7.99 8.25 13.10
CA ALA A 98 -6.79 7.47 13.41
C ALA A 98 -6.30 6.71 12.18
N ALA A 99 -7.20 6.07 11.41
CA ALA A 99 -6.86 5.44 10.14
C ALA A 99 -6.18 6.42 9.19
N PHE A 100 -6.73 7.63 9.03
CA PHE A 100 -6.17 8.68 8.18
C PHE A 100 -4.78 9.13 8.63
N ALA A 101 -4.63 9.55 9.88
CA ALA A 101 -3.37 10.11 10.39
C ALA A 101 -2.24 9.07 10.40
N ASN A 102 -2.54 7.83 10.78
CA ASN A 102 -1.58 6.75 10.81
C ASN A 102 -1.17 6.33 9.38
N ALA A 103 -2.13 6.21 8.44
CA ALA A 103 -1.83 5.91 7.05
C ALA A 103 -1.01 7.01 6.37
N ALA A 104 -1.29 8.28 6.66
CA ALA A 104 -0.48 9.41 6.20
C ALA A 104 0.98 9.25 6.63
N ALA A 105 1.23 8.89 7.90
CA ALA A 105 2.57 8.64 8.40
C ALA A 105 3.22 7.42 7.72
N PHE A 106 2.49 6.31 7.59
CA PHE A 106 3.00 5.07 7.00
C PHE A 106 3.42 5.23 5.53
N ARG A 107 2.68 6.05 4.79
CA ARG A 107 2.85 6.22 3.33
C ARG A 107 3.81 7.32 2.93
N TYR A 108 3.99 8.35 3.76
CA TYR A 108 4.61 9.61 3.34
C TYR A 108 6.01 9.46 2.75
N LEU A 109 6.88 8.65 3.37
CA LEU A 109 8.27 8.47 2.93
C LEU A 109 8.43 7.65 1.63
N ASP A 110 7.33 7.12 1.07
CA ASP A 110 7.38 6.17 -0.04
C ASP A 110 8.29 4.96 0.21
N PHE A 111 8.36 4.54 1.47
CA PHE A 111 9.30 3.55 1.98
C PHE A 111 8.63 2.25 2.45
N ASN A 112 7.29 2.27 2.58
CA ASN A 112 6.48 1.10 2.87
C ASN A 112 6.46 0.13 1.69
N ASP A 113 5.81 -1.02 1.86
CA ASP A 113 5.78 -2.09 0.86
C ASP A 113 5.19 -1.68 -0.49
N THR A 114 5.35 -2.55 -1.47
CA THR A 114 4.73 -2.38 -2.79
C THR A 114 4.38 -3.73 -3.39
N TYR A 115 3.16 -3.86 -3.89
CA TYR A 115 2.74 -4.93 -4.77
C TYR A 115 2.77 -4.47 -6.22
N VAL A 116 3.38 -5.27 -7.12
CA VAL A 116 3.47 -4.97 -8.55
C VAL A 116 2.61 -5.97 -9.31
N GLY A 117 1.37 -5.60 -9.61
CA GLY A 117 0.47 -6.29 -10.52
C GLY A 117 0.30 -5.49 -11.82
N ARG A 118 -0.94 -5.31 -12.29
CA ARG A 118 -1.21 -4.37 -13.40
C ARG A 118 -0.75 -2.95 -13.07
N PHE A 119 -0.72 -2.61 -11.77
CA PHE A 119 -0.22 -1.36 -11.21
C PHE A 119 0.70 -1.65 -10.03
N ALA A 120 1.49 -0.64 -9.65
CA ALA A 120 2.14 -0.63 -8.36
C ALA A 120 1.17 -0.03 -7.32
N VAL A 121 0.87 -0.78 -6.26
CA VAL A 121 0.08 -0.34 -5.11
C VAL A 121 0.85 -0.60 -3.82
N HIS A 122 0.39 0.00 -2.74
CA HIS A 122 0.98 -0.13 -1.41
C HIS A 122 -0.05 -0.75 -0.46
N PRO A 123 -0.18 -2.09 -0.40
CA PRO A 123 -1.21 -2.71 0.44
C PRO A 123 -1.06 -2.40 1.93
N SER A 124 0.15 -2.07 2.39
CA SER A 124 0.40 -1.62 3.76
C SER A 124 -0.30 -0.31 4.13
N ASP A 125 -0.73 0.50 3.16
CA ASP A 125 -1.57 1.69 3.41
C ASP A 125 -2.86 1.31 4.14
N ASN A 126 -3.36 0.08 3.96
CA ASN A 126 -4.56 -0.44 4.60
C ASN A 126 -4.35 -0.83 6.07
N ILE A 127 -3.10 -1.06 6.52
CA ILE A 127 -2.78 -1.50 7.89
C ILE A 127 -3.27 -0.50 8.93
N ALA A 128 -3.15 0.81 8.66
CA ALA A 128 -3.58 1.84 9.59
C ALA A 128 -5.09 1.74 9.92
N ALA A 129 -5.90 1.47 8.91
CA ALA A 129 -7.34 1.27 9.07
C ALA A 129 -7.65 -0.01 9.87
N CYS A 130 -6.92 -1.10 9.60
CA CYS A 130 -7.05 -2.35 10.36
C CYS A 130 -6.69 -2.15 11.84
N LEU A 131 -5.58 -1.46 12.13
CA LEU A 131 -5.16 -1.14 13.51
C LEU A 131 -6.20 -0.29 14.23
N ALA A 132 -6.67 0.79 13.60
CA ALA A 132 -7.66 1.70 14.20
C ALA A 132 -9.00 1.00 14.48
N ALA A 133 -9.48 0.19 13.53
CA ALA A 133 -10.70 -0.58 13.71
C ALA A 133 -10.54 -1.67 14.77
N ALA A 134 -9.43 -2.41 14.76
CA ALA A 134 -9.17 -3.46 15.74
C ALA A 134 -9.09 -2.93 17.17
N GLU A 135 -8.40 -1.80 17.38
CA GLU A 135 -8.34 -1.16 18.70
C GLU A 135 -9.72 -0.67 19.15
N ALA A 136 -10.44 0.05 18.28
CA ALA A 136 -11.76 0.57 18.58
C ALA A 136 -12.78 -0.52 18.97
N GLU A 137 -12.70 -1.66 18.29
CA GLU A 137 -13.59 -2.81 18.54
C GLU A 137 -13.03 -3.79 19.60
N ARG A 138 -11.87 -3.50 20.19
CA ARG A 138 -11.17 -4.39 21.14
C ARG A 138 -10.98 -5.80 20.59
N ALA A 139 -10.68 -5.88 19.29
CA ALA A 139 -10.44 -7.14 18.61
C ALA A 139 -9.13 -7.78 19.12
N SER A 140 -9.06 -9.10 19.04
CA SER A 140 -7.84 -9.85 19.34
C SER A 140 -6.77 -9.60 18.28
N ALA A 141 -5.51 -9.83 18.62
CA ALA A 141 -4.42 -9.76 17.68
C ALA A 141 -4.58 -10.75 16.50
N ARG A 142 -5.21 -11.89 16.71
CA ARG A 142 -5.53 -12.87 15.65
C ARG A 142 -6.56 -12.31 14.67
N GLU A 143 -7.59 -11.63 15.18
CA GLU A 143 -8.57 -10.95 14.32
C GLU A 143 -7.92 -9.80 13.53
N LEU A 144 -7.00 -9.03 14.12
CA LEU A 144 -6.22 -8.02 13.42
C LEU A 144 -5.37 -8.64 12.30
N ILE A 145 -4.64 -9.73 12.57
CA ILE A 145 -3.83 -10.44 11.57
C ILE A 145 -4.72 -10.88 10.40
N THR A 146 -5.86 -11.49 10.68
CA THR A 146 -6.82 -11.93 9.66
C THR A 146 -7.35 -10.75 8.83
N ALA A 147 -7.68 -9.63 9.47
CA ALA A 147 -8.14 -8.42 8.78
C ALA A 147 -7.06 -7.82 7.87
N ILE A 148 -5.79 -7.81 8.30
CA ILE A 148 -4.66 -7.38 7.45
C ILE A 148 -4.54 -8.31 6.23
N VAL A 149 -4.64 -9.63 6.41
CA VAL A 149 -4.61 -10.58 5.28
C VAL A 149 -5.75 -10.32 4.30
N ILE A 150 -6.99 -10.11 4.79
CA ILE A 150 -8.15 -9.75 3.94
C ILE A 150 -7.85 -8.47 3.15
N ALA A 151 -7.36 -7.42 3.81
CA ALA A 151 -7.06 -6.14 3.16
C ALA A 151 -6.01 -6.29 2.06
N TYR A 152 -4.94 -7.05 2.31
CA TYR A 152 -3.91 -7.34 1.31
C TYR A 152 -4.43 -8.17 0.15
N GLU A 153 -5.12 -9.26 0.45
CA GLU A 153 -5.59 -10.19 -0.57
C GLU A 153 -6.56 -9.49 -1.53
N VAL A 154 -7.59 -8.83 -0.99
CA VAL A 154 -8.58 -8.12 -1.81
C VAL A 154 -7.91 -7.02 -2.64
N ASN A 155 -7.05 -6.19 -2.03
CA ASN A 155 -6.35 -5.10 -2.75
C ASN A 155 -5.52 -5.67 -3.91
N CYS A 156 -4.64 -6.65 -3.64
CA CYS A 156 -3.74 -7.21 -4.65
C CYS A 156 -4.49 -7.94 -5.76
N ARG A 157 -5.54 -8.71 -5.43
CA ARG A 157 -6.34 -9.44 -6.43
C ARG A 157 -7.13 -8.52 -7.35
N LEU A 158 -7.65 -7.41 -6.81
CA LEU A 158 -8.30 -6.40 -7.64
C LEU A 158 -7.29 -5.71 -8.57
N VAL A 159 -6.07 -5.46 -8.11
CA VAL A 159 -4.97 -4.94 -8.95
C VAL A 159 -4.57 -5.91 -10.06
N ASP A 160 -4.60 -7.21 -9.80
CA ASP A 160 -4.30 -8.23 -10.82
C ASP A 160 -5.40 -8.30 -11.89
N ALA A 161 -6.66 -8.11 -11.51
CA ALA A 161 -7.81 -8.29 -12.38
C ALA A 161 -8.21 -7.04 -13.17
N LEU A 162 -8.11 -5.84 -12.56
CA LEU A 162 -8.74 -4.61 -13.05
C LEU A 162 -7.70 -3.65 -13.66
N ASP A 163 -8.04 -3.02 -14.78
CA ASP A 163 -7.19 -2.01 -15.42
C ASP A 163 -7.82 -0.61 -15.35
N ILE A 164 -7.17 0.29 -14.60
CA ILE A 164 -7.56 1.69 -14.48
C ILE A 164 -6.62 2.64 -15.20
N SER A 165 -5.59 2.11 -15.94
CA SER A 165 -4.48 2.91 -16.47
C SER A 165 -4.89 3.95 -17.51
N THR A 166 -5.93 3.66 -18.26
CA THR A 166 -6.38 4.49 -19.39
C THR A 166 -7.51 5.46 -19.05
N ARG A 167 -8.02 5.41 -17.80
CA ARG A 167 -9.23 6.13 -17.40
C ARG A 167 -9.00 7.25 -16.39
N GLY A 168 -7.75 7.52 -16.02
CA GLY A 168 -7.40 8.65 -15.18
C GLY A 168 -7.68 8.48 -13.69
N TRP A 169 -7.75 7.24 -13.20
CA TRP A 169 -7.96 6.91 -11.78
C TRP A 169 -6.65 6.52 -11.08
N ASP A 170 -6.58 6.80 -9.78
CA ASP A 170 -5.41 6.52 -8.94
C ASP A 170 -5.53 5.15 -8.22
N PRO A 171 -4.46 4.37 -8.12
CA PRO A 171 -4.43 3.06 -7.46
C PRO A 171 -5.03 2.94 -6.05
N PRO A 172 -5.08 3.97 -5.18
CA PRO A 172 -5.77 3.87 -3.89
C PRO A 172 -7.26 3.48 -3.98
N VAL A 173 -7.86 3.55 -5.16
CA VAL A 173 -9.23 3.05 -5.40
C VAL A 173 -9.41 1.59 -4.98
N PHE A 174 -8.36 0.77 -5.10
CA PHE A 174 -8.40 -0.65 -4.70
C PHE A 174 -8.36 -0.84 -3.17
N GLY A 175 -7.88 0.16 -2.44
CA GLY A 175 -7.94 0.19 -0.98
C GLY A 175 -9.36 0.37 -0.43
N LEU A 176 -10.26 1.02 -1.18
CA LEU A 176 -11.62 1.28 -0.73
C LEU A 176 -12.39 -0.02 -0.38
N PRO A 177 -12.57 -0.99 -1.31
CA PRO A 177 -13.24 -2.24 -0.98
C PRO A 177 -12.43 -3.11 -0.01
N ALA A 178 -11.09 -3.10 -0.11
CA ALA A 178 -10.22 -3.88 0.74
C ALA A 178 -10.34 -3.48 2.22
N VAL A 179 -10.28 -2.18 2.51
CA VAL A 179 -10.44 -1.63 3.86
C VAL A 179 -11.87 -1.76 4.35
N ALA A 180 -12.89 -1.50 3.50
CA ALA A 180 -14.28 -1.65 3.90
C ALA A 180 -14.58 -3.08 4.39
N LEU A 181 -14.06 -4.09 3.71
CA LEU A 181 -14.20 -5.49 4.09
C LEU A 181 -13.40 -5.85 5.34
N ALA A 182 -12.14 -5.42 5.45
CA ALA A 182 -11.31 -5.68 6.61
C ALA A 182 -11.86 -5.01 7.89
N ALA A 183 -12.27 -3.75 7.79
CA ALA A 183 -12.93 -3.03 8.88
C ALA A 183 -14.28 -3.67 9.23
N GLY A 184 -15.08 -4.04 8.21
CA GLY A 184 -16.34 -4.76 8.40
C GLY A 184 -16.16 -6.09 9.13
N ARG A 185 -15.09 -6.84 8.82
CA ARG A 185 -14.74 -8.08 9.52
C ARG A 185 -14.44 -7.83 11.01
N LEU A 186 -13.65 -6.80 11.31
CA LEU A 186 -13.33 -6.40 12.70
C LEU A 186 -14.57 -5.89 13.46
N MET A 187 -15.45 -5.18 12.78
CA MET A 187 -16.73 -4.70 13.32
C MET A 187 -17.81 -5.78 13.39
N LYS A 188 -17.50 -7.02 12.99
CA LYS A 188 -18.42 -8.19 12.98
C LYS A 188 -19.69 -7.99 12.15
N LEU A 189 -19.55 -7.30 11.01
CA LEU A 189 -20.63 -7.09 10.06
C LEU A 189 -21.05 -8.41 9.40
N SER A 190 -22.36 -8.53 9.07
CA SER A 190 -22.83 -9.62 8.20
C SER A 190 -22.27 -9.46 6.78
N PRO A 191 -22.25 -10.54 5.97
CA PRO A 191 -21.86 -10.43 4.56
C PRO A 191 -22.65 -9.38 3.78
N GLU A 192 -23.94 -9.25 4.05
CA GLU A 192 -24.80 -8.23 3.45
C GLU A 192 -24.35 -6.81 3.83
N GLN A 193 -24.12 -6.55 5.11
CA GLN A 193 -23.60 -5.27 5.58
C GLN A 193 -22.22 -4.96 5.00
N MET A 194 -21.34 -5.96 4.85
CA MET A 194 -20.04 -5.79 4.20
C MET A 194 -20.20 -5.41 2.73
N ALA A 195 -21.13 -6.02 1.99
CA ALA A 195 -21.43 -5.65 0.61
C ALA A 195 -21.93 -4.20 0.51
N HIS A 196 -22.80 -3.76 1.43
CA HIS A 196 -23.22 -2.37 1.52
C HIS A 196 -22.05 -1.41 1.84
N ALA A 197 -21.14 -1.79 2.74
CA ALA A 197 -19.94 -1.01 3.04
C ALA A 197 -19.07 -0.82 1.79
N VAL A 198 -18.89 -1.87 0.98
CA VAL A 198 -18.18 -1.78 -0.31
C VAL A 198 -18.90 -0.83 -1.27
N GLY A 199 -20.22 -0.93 -1.38
CA GLY A 199 -21.04 -0.05 -2.22
C GLY A 199 -20.90 1.42 -1.85
N ILE A 200 -20.98 1.74 -0.54
CA ILE A 200 -20.81 3.11 -0.03
C ILE A 200 -19.37 3.59 -0.27
N ALA A 201 -18.37 2.76 0.04
CA ALA A 201 -16.96 3.15 -0.07
C ALA A 201 -16.55 3.48 -1.52
N LEU A 202 -17.05 2.72 -2.50
CA LEU A 202 -16.69 2.92 -3.91
C LEU A 202 -17.44 4.08 -4.57
N ASN A 203 -18.72 4.29 -4.21
CA ASN A 203 -19.56 5.17 -5.01
C ASN A 203 -19.09 6.64 -5.04
N ASP A 204 -18.55 7.17 -3.93
CA ASP A 204 -18.29 8.61 -3.80
C ASP A 204 -16.81 8.98 -3.58
N HIS A 205 -15.88 8.00 -3.60
CA HIS A 205 -14.53 8.25 -3.09
C HIS A 205 -13.39 7.81 -4.02
N ILE A 206 -13.65 7.71 -5.33
CA ILE A 206 -12.65 7.25 -6.30
C ILE A 206 -11.60 8.34 -6.58
N PRO A 207 -10.31 8.12 -6.24
CA PRO A 207 -9.27 9.12 -6.39
C PRO A 207 -8.82 9.29 -7.85
N MET A 208 -8.51 10.54 -8.24
CA MET A 208 -8.02 10.88 -9.57
C MET A 208 -6.51 10.70 -9.72
N ALA A 209 -6.07 10.23 -10.90
CA ALA A 209 -4.65 10.06 -11.22
C ALA A 209 -3.86 11.38 -11.31
N GLN A 210 -4.52 12.54 -11.30
CA GLN A 210 -3.84 13.85 -11.25
C GLN A 210 -2.89 13.95 -10.04
N THR A 211 -3.15 13.18 -8.97
CA THR A 211 -2.25 12.99 -7.82
C THR A 211 -0.82 12.57 -8.22
N ARG A 212 -0.63 11.94 -9.40
CA ARG A 212 0.63 11.33 -9.87
C ARG A 212 1.23 11.99 -11.10
N VAL A 213 0.74 13.17 -11.52
CA VAL A 213 1.11 13.83 -12.77
C VAL A 213 1.79 15.17 -12.49
N GLY A 214 2.87 15.47 -13.22
CA GLY A 214 3.62 16.73 -13.16
C GLY A 214 4.41 16.90 -11.85
N ALA A 215 4.40 18.11 -11.32
CA ALA A 215 4.97 18.42 -10.02
C ALA A 215 4.09 17.84 -8.91
N LEU A 216 4.64 16.87 -8.16
CA LEU A 216 3.89 16.18 -7.13
C LEU A 216 3.71 17.04 -5.88
N SER A 217 2.51 17.04 -5.33
CA SER A 217 2.16 17.72 -4.08
C SER A 217 2.21 16.79 -2.87
N ASP A 218 2.08 17.36 -1.67
CA ASP A 218 1.92 16.63 -0.40
C ASP A 218 0.84 15.53 -0.49
N TRP A 219 -0.21 15.77 -1.29
CA TRP A 219 -1.34 14.85 -1.45
C TRP A 219 -0.96 13.49 -2.04
N LYS A 220 0.15 13.39 -2.76
CA LYS A 220 0.69 12.12 -3.26
C LYS A 220 0.88 11.08 -2.14
N GLY A 221 1.32 11.51 -0.97
CA GLY A 221 1.47 10.67 0.21
C GLY A 221 0.18 10.44 1.01
N LEU A 222 -0.91 11.13 0.69
CA LEU A 222 -2.13 11.17 1.51
C LEU A 222 -3.35 10.51 0.84
N ALA A 223 -3.35 10.35 -0.47
CA ALA A 223 -4.51 9.84 -1.22
C ALA A 223 -4.99 8.46 -0.73
N ALA A 224 -4.07 7.56 -0.37
CA ALA A 224 -4.41 6.26 0.18
C ALA A 224 -4.94 6.37 1.63
N ALA A 225 -4.41 7.30 2.41
CA ALA A 225 -4.91 7.58 3.76
C ALA A 225 -6.37 8.04 3.74
N GLU A 226 -6.73 8.90 2.78
CA GLU A 226 -8.10 9.35 2.58
C GLU A 226 -9.02 8.22 2.13
N ALA A 227 -8.58 7.36 1.22
CA ALA A 227 -9.34 6.17 0.83
C ALA A 227 -9.62 5.26 2.04
N GLY A 228 -8.60 5.00 2.87
CA GLY A 228 -8.74 4.21 4.10
C GLY A 228 -9.72 4.83 5.10
N ARG A 229 -9.65 6.16 5.31
CA ARG A 229 -10.59 6.91 6.16
C ARG A 229 -12.04 6.71 5.70
N ASN A 230 -12.30 6.91 4.42
CA ASN A 230 -13.64 6.81 3.84
C ASN A 230 -14.17 5.38 3.91
N ALA A 231 -13.33 4.38 3.68
CA ALA A 231 -13.73 2.97 3.75
C ALA A 231 -14.09 2.53 5.19
N VAL A 232 -13.34 3.00 6.21
CA VAL A 232 -13.70 2.78 7.63
C VAL A 232 -15.04 3.45 7.95
N PHE A 233 -15.27 4.68 7.48
CA PHE A 233 -16.51 5.39 7.69
C PHE A 233 -17.69 4.67 6.99
N ALA A 234 -17.50 4.18 5.77
CA ALA A 234 -18.49 3.38 5.04
C ALA A 234 -18.88 2.10 5.80
N ALA A 235 -17.91 1.39 6.39
CA ALA A 235 -18.20 0.22 7.22
C ALA A 235 -19.02 0.59 8.47
N ARG A 236 -18.76 1.74 9.09
CA ARG A 236 -19.56 2.25 10.23
C ARG A 236 -20.99 2.60 9.83
N LEU A 237 -21.18 3.21 8.65
CA LEU A 237 -22.51 3.52 8.12
C LEU A 237 -23.30 2.25 7.85
N ALA A 238 -22.69 1.24 7.20
CA ALA A 238 -23.32 -0.06 6.95
C ALA A 238 -23.67 -0.79 8.27
N ARG A 239 -22.81 -0.71 9.29
CA ARG A 239 -23.11 -1.24 10.63
C ARG A 239 -24.35 -0.59 11.25
N ALA A 240 -24.54 0.70 11.01
CA ALA A 240 -25.70 1.43 11.49
C ALA A 240 -26.99 1.16 10.69
N GLY A 241 -26.92 0.33 9.63
CA GLY A 241 -28.06 -0.07 8.81
C GLY A 241 -28.23 0.70 7.51
N LEU A 242 -27.26 1.57 7.13
CA LEU A 242 -27.32 2.22 5.82
C LEU A 242 -27.00 1.22 4.71
N THR A 243 -27.80 1.25 3.64
CA THR A 243 -27.59 0.45 2.43
C THR A 243 -26.75 1.23 1.42
N GLY A 244 -25.81 0.55 0.76
CA GLY A 244 -25.03 1.09 -0.34
C GLY A 244 -25.63 0.75 -1.70
N PRO A 245 -25.21 1.45 -2.77
CA PRO A 245 -25.63 1.13 -4.13
C PRO A 245 -25.25 -0.31 -4.50
N ALA A 246 -26.18 -1.04 -5.13
CA ALA A 246 -25.96 -2.41 -5.61
C ALA A 246 -26.62 -2.61 -6.98
N PRO A 247 -25.96 -3.39 -7.88
CA PRO A 247 -24.60 -3.91 -7.80
C PRO A 247 -23.57 -2.83 -8.16
N VAL A 248 -22.69 -2.47 -7.20
CA VAL A 248 -21.75 -1.35 -7.37
C VAL A 248 -20.68 -1.59 -8.44
N PHE A 249 -20.29 -2.83 -8.68
CA PHE A 249 -19.30 -3.16 -9.73
C PHE A 249 -19.94 -3.30 -11.11
N GLU A 250 -21.02 -4.07 -11.24
CA GLU A 250 -21.62 -4.51 -12.49
C GLU A 250 -22.71 -3.57 -13.01
N GLY A 251 -23.20 -2.66 -12.18
CA GLY A 251 -24.27 -1.73 -12.54
C GLY A 251 -23.94 -0.88 -13.79
N SER A 252 -24.96 -0.44 -14.53
CA SER A 252 -24.78 0.34 -15.77
C SER A 252 -23.99 1.64 -15.57
N SER A 253 -23.96 2.17 -14.36
CA SER A 253 -23.15 3.31 -13.91
C SER A 253 -22.16 2.91 -12.82
N GLY A 254 -21.88 1.59 -12.67
CA GLY A 254 -21.00 1.04 -11.65
C GLY A 254 -19.51 1.11 -12.00
N PHE A 255 -18.72 0.48 -11.15
CA PHE A 255 -17.25 0.54 -11.22
C PHE A 255 -16.69 0.05 -12.57
N PHE A 256 -17.21 -1.05 -13.11
CA PHE A 256 -16.75 -1.55 -14.40
C PHE A 256 -17.05 -0.60 -15.55
N ALA A 257 -18.22 0.05 -15.52
CA ALA A 257 -18.58 1.02 -16.56
C ALA A 257 -17.71 2.30 -16.49
N GLN A 258 -17.46 2.81 -15.29
CA GLN A 258 -16.85 4.13 -15.10
C GLN A 258 -15.33 4.07 -14.90
N VAL A 259 -14.80 3.00 -14.26
CA VAL A 259 -13.43 2.99 -13.72
C VAL A 259 -12.53 2.02 -14.45
N SER A 260 -12.84 0.71 -14.50
CA SER A 260 -11.91 -0.29 -15.00
C SER A 260 -12.22 -0.84 -16.40
N GLY A 261 -13.43 -0.65 -16.90
CA GLY A 261 -13.95 -1.44 -18.00
C GLY A 261 -14.44 -2.82 -17.52
N PRO A 262 -15.09 -3.60 -18.40
CA PRO A 262 -15.54 -4.96 -18.09
C PRO A 262 -14.39 -5.83 -17.63
N ALA A 263 -14.59 -6.60 -16.56
CA ALA A 263 -13.59 -7.50 -16.02
C ALA A 263 -14.24 -8.66 -15.24
N GLN A 264 -13.50 -9.74 -15.09
CA GLN A 264 -13.86 -10.86 -14.21
C GLN A 264 -12.87 -10.92 -13.06
N VAL A 265 -13.39 -11.06 -11.85
CA VAL A 265 -12.60 -11.25 -10.64
C VAL A 265 -12.95 -12.63 -10.08
N ASP A 266 -12.01 -13.56 -10.19
CA ASP A 266 -12.16 -14.93 -9.68
C ASP A 266 -11.87 -14.96 -8.18
N VAL A 267 -12.92 -14.75 -7.38
CA VAL A 267 -12.83 -14.75 -5.90
C VAL A 267 -12.53 -16.17 -5.36
N GLU A 268 -12.91 -17.22 -6.09
CA GLU A 268 -12.63 -18.59 -5.68
C GLU A 268 -11.13 -18.93 -5.70
N SER A 269 -10.34 -18.22 -6.47
CA SER A 269 -8.87 -18.35 -6.51
C SER A 269 -8.14 -17.57 -5.40
N PHE A 270 -8.84 -16.80 -4.57
CA PHE A 270 -8.21 -16.01 -3.51
C PHE A 270 -7.55 -16.91 -2.47
N GLY A 271 -6.54 -16.37 -1.78
CA GLY A 271 -5.79 -17.05 -0.73
C GLY A 271 -6.71 -17.59 0.37
N ARG A 272 -6.45 -18.83 0.81
CA ARG A 272 -7.14 -19.54 1.87
C ARG A 272 -6.27 -20.72 2.32
N ARG A 273 -6.73 -21.54 3.24
CA ARG A 273 -5.97 -22.73 3.65
C ARG A 273 -5.50 -23.55 2.44
N GLY A 274 -4.18 -23.71 2.31
CA GLY A 274 -3.54 -24.43 1.20
C GLY A 274 -3.43 -23.64 -0.11
N VAL A 275 -3.90 -22.39 -0.16
CA VAL A 275 -3.75 -21.48 -1.31
C VAL A 275 -3.02 -20.22 -0.87
N GLN A 276 -1.88 -19.95 -1.49
CA GLN A 276 -1.01 -18.84 -1.09
C GLN A 276 -1.67 -17.47 -1.25
N PHE A 277 -1.57 -16.64 -0.22
CA PHE A 277 -2.02 -15.26 -0.21
C PHE A 277 -1.09 -14.33 -1.00
N ARG A 278 -1.65 -13.31 -1.63
CA ARG A 278 -0.89 -12.30 -2.41
C ARG A 278 0.10 -11.47 -1.59
N LEU A 279 -0.07 -11.35 -0.29
CA LEU A 279 0.87 -10.64 0.57
C LEU A 279 2.31 -11.18 0.50
N HIS A 280 2.49 -12.45 0.13
CA HIS A 280 3.81 -13.05 -0.08
C HIS A 280 4.55 -12.48 -1.30
N LYS A 281 3.82 -11.87 -2.25
CA LYS A 281 4.37 -11.20 -3.43
C LYS A 281 4.57 -9.70 -3.26
N CYS A 282 4.34 -9.17 -2.06
CA CYS A 282 4.64 -7.77 -1.75
C CYS A 282 6.14 -7.57 -1.56
N ASN A 283 6.66 -6.48 -2.11
CA ASN A 283 8.07 -6.10 -2.03
C ASN A 283 8.26 -5.13 -0.86
N LEU A 284 9.25 -5.36 0.00
CA LEU A 284 9.73 -4.38 0.97
C LEU A 284 10.79 -3.52 0.31
N LYS A 285 10.63 -2.21 0.33
CA LYS A 285 11.60 -1.32 -0.28
C LYS A 285 12.83 -1.15 0.62
N PRO A 286 14.06 -1.33 0.11
CA PRO A 286 15.27 -1.02 0.86
C PRO A 286 15.57 0.48 0.89
N TYR A 287 15.00 1.28 -0.04
CA TYR A 287 15.24 2.70 -0.18
C TYR A 287 13.92 3.50 -0.17
N PRO A 288 13.88 4.72 0.42
CA PRO A 288 12.69 5.58 0.50
C PRO A 288 12.38 6.27 -0.83
N ALA A 289 12.07 5.49 -1.87
CA ALA A 289 11.83 5.98 -3.21
C ALA A 289 10.81 5.08 -3.93
N VAL A 290 10.26 5.56 -5.05
CA VAL A 290 9.29 4.82 -5.86
C VAL A 290 9.85 3.47 -6.31
N ILE A 291 8.98 2.45 -6.42
CA ILE A 291 9.37 1.08 -6.76
C ILE A 291 10.20 0.98 -8.05
N TYR A 292 9.89 1.82 -9.06
CA TYR A 292 10.56 1.82 -10.37
C TYR A 292 12.00 2.33 -10.34
N THR A 293 12.49 2.85 -9.22
CA THR A 293 13.87 3.32 -9.06
C THR A 293 14.72 2.41 -8.18
N GLN A 294 14.14 1.44 -7.49
CA GLN A 294 14.85 0.57 -6.54
C GLN A 294 16.01 -0.19 -7.20
N THR A 295 15.78 -0.75 -8.37
CA THR A 295 16.79 -1.48 -9.14
C THR A 295 17.84 -0.56 -9.77
N ALA A 296 17.44 0.67 -10.15
CA ALA A 296 18.35 1.68 -10.65
C ALA A 296 19.33 2.18 -9.56
N ILE A 297 18.87 2.26 -8.31
CA ILE A 297 19.73 2.58 -7.15
C ILE A 297 20.83 1.54 -7.02
N VAL A 298 20.44 0.25 -6.99
CA VAL A 298 21.41 -0.86 -6.88
C VAL A 298 22.39 -0.85 -8.03
N ALA A 299 21.89 -0.80 -9.28
CA ALA A 299 22.73 -0.79 -10.47
C ALA A 299 23.67 0.43 -10.53
N GLY A 300 23.16 1.60 -10.15
CA GLY A 300 23.95 2.83 -10.09
C GLY A 300 25.09 2.78 -9.08
N ILE A 301 24.82 2.27 -7.87
CA ILE A 301 25.85 2.08 -6.82
C ILE A 301 26.92 1.11 -7.29
N GLU A 302 26.55 0.00 -7.91
CA GLU A 302 27.50 -0.98 -8.43
C GLU A 302 28.35 -0.41 -9.59
N VAL A 303 27.73 0.31 -10.53
CA VAL A 303 28.45 1.01 -11.61
C VAL A 303 29.45 2.02 -11.03
N ALA A 304 29.05 2.83 -10.03
CA ALA A 304 29.93 3.82 -9.41
C ALA A 304 31.15 3.16 -8.74
N LYS A 305 30.95 2.02 -8.06
CA LYS A 305 32.04 1.24 -7.45
C LYS A 305 33.05 0.74 -8.51
N ASP A 306 32.54 0.22 -9.62
CA ASP A 306 33.40 -0.32 -10.70
C ASP A 306 34.14 0.78 -11.47
N VAL A 307 33.54 1.96 -11.58
CA VAL A 307 34.17 3.13 -12.22
C VAL A 307 35.25 3.74 -11.34
N GLY A 308 35.05 3.73 -10.02
CA GLY A 308 35.91 4.31 -8.99
C GLY A 308 35.76 5.83 -8.86
N SER A 309 36.09 6.62 -9.89
CA SER A 309 35.89 8.10 -9.87
C SER A 309 34.80 8.52 -10.86
N LEU A 310 33.79 9.24 -10.38
CA LEU A 310 32.67 9.73 -11.20
C LEU A 310 33.11 10.79 -12.23
N ASP A 311 34.23 11.47 -12.01
CA ASP A 311 34.80 12.46 -12.95
C ASP A 311 35.17 11.82 -14.30
N ARG A 312 35.49 10.53 -14.28
CA ARG A 312 35.82 9.75 -15.48
C ARG A 312 34.61 9.43 -16.37
N ILE A 313 33.39 9.70 -15.90
CA ILE A 313 32.17 9.41 -16.65
C ILE A 313 31.91 10.53 -17.65
N SER A 314 31.80 10.16 -18.94
CA SER A 314 31.38 11.06 -20.02
C SER A 314 29.87 11.05 -20.23
N SER A 315 29.21 9.89 -20.13
CA SER A 315 27.73 9.75 -20.23
C SER A 315 27.21 8.56 -19.44
N ILE A 316 25.93 8.61 -19.07
CA ILE A 316 25.20 7.54 -18.40
C ILE A 316 23.90 7.26 -19.16
N GLU A 317 23.66 6.01 -19.50
CA GLU A 317 22.43 5.53 -20.10
C GLU A 317 21.66 4.71 -19.06
N ILE A 318 20.39 5.03 -18.82
CA ILE A 318 19.48 4.27 -17.96
C ILE A 318 18.39 3.71 -18.84
N ALA A 319 18.39 2.39 -19.02
CA ALA A 319 17.35 1.65 -19.70
C ALA A 319 16.42 1.03 -18.65
N THR A 320 15.11 1.25 -18.76
CA THR A 320 14.11 0.76 -17.83
C THR A 320 12.82 0.32 -18.53
N THR A 321 11.85 -0.16 -17.78
CA THR A 321 10.54 -0.55 -18.33
C THR A 321 9.76 0.67 -18.81
N ARG A 322 8.77 0.45 -19.71
CA ARG A 322 7.84 1.51 -20.16
C ARG A 322 7.24 2.29 -18.99
N ARG A 323 6.74 1.60 -17.97
CA ARG A 323 6.16 2.25 -16.78
C ARG A 323 7.21 2.98 -15.95
N GLY A 324 8.39 2.41 -15.78
CA GLY A 324 9.51 3.07 -15.12
C GLY A 324 9.84 4.39 -15.81
N TYR A 325 10.02 4.37 -17.15
CA TYR A 325 10.26 5.58 -17.95
C TYR A 325 9.14 6.61 -17.80
N GLN A 326 7.88 6.20 -18.03
CA GLN A 326 6.72 7.10 -17.99
C GLN A 326 6.53 7.77 -16.63
N ARG A 327 6.79 7.05 -15.53
CA ARG A 327 6.53 7.53 -14.17
C ARG A 327 7.69 8.30 -13.55
N THR A 328 8.93 8.06 -14.03
CA THR A 328 10.12 8.56 -13.31
C THR A 328 11.16 9.26 -14.18
N GLY A 329 11.02 9.24 -15.51
CA GLY A 329 12.05 9.77 -16.42
C GLY A 329 11.55 10.58 -17.60
N SER A 330 10.25 10.53 -17.95
CA SER A 330 9.70 11.20 -19.14
C SER A 330 9.30 12.66 -18.93
N GLU A 331 8.90 13.03 -17.72
CA GLU A 331 8.39 14.37 -17.42
C GLU A 331 9.51 15.35 -17.07
N PRO A 332 9.47 16.63 -17.52
CA PRO A 332 10.52 17.63 -17.27
C PRO A 332 10.79 17.85 -15.79
N GLU A 333 9.77 17.79 -14.93
CA GLU A 333 9.88 17.99 -13.49
C GLU A 333 10.78 16.96 -12.81
N LYS A 334 10.91 15.76 -13.39
CA LYS A 334 11.79 14.70 -12.87
C LYS A 334 13.28 15.05 -13.10
N TRP A 335 13.57 15.93 -14.04
CA TRP A 335 14.93 16.39 -14.35
C TRP A 335 15.37 17.61 -13.54
N SER A 336 14.44 18.25 -12.83
CA SER A 336 14.70 19.38 -11.94
C SER A 336 13.77 19.34 -10.73
N PRO A 337 13.88 18.32 -9.86
CA PRO A 337 12.98 18.17 -8.72
C PRO A 337 13.15 19.32 -7.74
N LYS A 338 12.03 19.88 -7.27
CA LYS A 338 11.99 21.00 -6.31
C LYS A 338 11.35 20.61 -4.97
N THR A 339 10.68 19.47 -4.93
CA THR A 339 10.04 18.93 -3.74
C THR A 339 10.51 17.50 -3.48
N ARG A 340 10.35 17.03 -2.24
CA ARG A 340 10.64 15.64 -1.88
C ARG A 340 9.86 14.66 -2.76
N GLU A 341 8.56 14.91 -2.92
CA GLU A 341 7.63 14.05 -3.64
C GLU A 341 8.00 13.91 -5.12
N THR A 342 8.56 14.95 -5.72
CA THR A 342 9.08 14.89 -7.10
C THR A 342 10.42 14.18 -7.15
N ALA A 343 11.31 14.44 -6.17
CA ALA A 343 12.66 13.87 -6.13
C ALA A 343 12.65 12.36 -5.89
N ASP A 344 11.77 11.83 -5.00
CA ASP A 344 11.64 10.40 -4.73
C ASP A 344 10.98 9.63 -5.90
N HIS A 345 10.54 10.35 -6.94
CA HIS A 345 10.03 9.85 -8.22
C HIS A 345 10.91 10.26 -9.42
N SER A 346 12.11 10.78 -9.20
CA SER A 346 13.02 11.19 -10.25
C SER A 346 14.10 10.14 -10.49
N LEU A 347 13.99 9.35 -11.54
CA LEU A 347 14.98 8.34 -11.90
C LEU A 347 16.38 8.96 -12.13
N PRO A 348 16.51 10.07 -12.90
CA PRO A 348 17.83 10.70 -13.07
C PRO A 348 18.42 11.21 -11.77
N TYR A 349 17.64 11.89 -10.91
CA TYR A 349 18.12 12.38 -9.63
C TYR A 349 18.55 11.25 -8.69
N ILE A 350 17.67 10.26 -8.50
CA ILE A 350 17.91 9.13 -7.60
C ILE A 350 19.15 8.34 -8.03
N THR A 351 19.30 8.07 -9.34
CA THR A 351 20.45 7.32 -9.82
C THR A 351 21.74 8.12 -9.65
N ALA A 352 21.75 9.42 -10.00
CA ALA A 352 22.92 10.29 -9.76
C ALA A 352 23.28 10.37 -8.28
N ARG A 353 22.28 10.53 -7.40
CA ARG A 353 22.48 10.61 -5.96
C ARG A 353 23.02 9.30 -5.38
N ALA A 354 22.47 8.15 -5.83
CA ALA A 354 22.92 6.81 -5.44
C ALA A 354 24.38 6.56 -5.86
N MET A 355 24.75 6.95 -7.08
CA MET A 355 26.12 6.84 -7.56
C MET A 355 27.09 7.71 -6.76
N PHE A 356 26.63 8.89 -6.33
CA PHE A 356 27.46 9.87 -5.62
C PHE A 356 27.65 9.51 -4.15
N ASP A 357 26.55 9.17 -3.43
CA ASP A 357 26.58 8.87 -1.99
C ASP A 357 26.87 7.41 -1.67
N GLY A 358 26.69 6.47 -2.63
CA GLY A 358 26.75 5.04 -2.37
C GLY A 358 25.54 4.48 -1.62
N ASP A 359 24.52 5.30 -1.37
CA ASP A 359 23.26 4.93 -0.69
C ASP A 359 22.17 5.95 -0.98
N ILE A 360 20.90 5.59 -0.70
CA ILE A 360 19.73 6.46 -0.69
C ILE A 360 19.01 6.33 0.64
N THR A 361 18.94 7.45 1.36
CA THR A 361 18.27 7.56 2.65
C THR A 361 17.22 8.67 2.62
N ASN A 362 16.48 8.85 3.72
CA ASN A 362 15.56 9.99 3.85
C ASN A 362 16.26 11.34 3.71
N GLU A 363 17.52 11.45 4.15
CA GLU A 363 18.33 12.67 4.03
C GLU A 363 18.69 13.00 2.57
N SER A 364 18.68 12.00 1.67
CA SER A 364 18.92 12.21 0.24
C SER A 364 17.86 13.11 -0.40
N PHE A 365 16.70 13.28 0.25
CA PHE A 365 15.57 14.10 -0.21
C PHE A 365 15.42 15.41 0.57
N ALA A 366 16.43 15.83 1.31
CA ALA A 366 16.46 17.16 1.94
C ALA A 366 16.61 18.26 0.88
N PRO A 367 15.99 19.44 1.06
CA PRO A 367 15.96 20.52 0.03
C PRO A 367 17.33 20.94 -0.50
N GLN A 368 18.38 20.94 0.35
CA GLN A 368 19.74 21.26 -0.05
C GLN A 368 20.35 20.21 -0.99
N LYS A 369 19.89 18.96 -0.93
CA LYS A 369 20.41 17.85 -1.74
C LYS A 369 19.98 17.94 -3.21
N PHE A 370 18.82 18.55 -3.50
CA PHE A 370 18.36 18.79 -4.87
C PHE A 370 19.19 19.84 -5.61
N ARG A 371 19.91 20.67 -4.88
CA ARG A 371 20.72 21.78 -5.40
C ARG A 371 22.22 21.49 -5.38
N ASP A 372 22.62 20.27 -5.03
CA ASP A 372 24.01 19.85 -4.99
C ASP A 372 24.62 19.94 -6.40
N PRO A 373 25.61 20.85 -6.64
CA PRO A 373 26.15 21.08 -7.98
C PRO A 373 26.80 19.82 -8.59
N ALA A 374 27.43 18.99 -7.77
CA ALA A 374 28.08 17.77 -8.23
C ALA A 374 27.05 16.73 -8.73
N VAL A 375 25.95 16.57 -8.02
CA VAL A 375 24.85 15.68 -8.44
C VAL A 375 24.16 16.23 -9.68
N LEU A 376 23.90 17.53 -9.75
CA LEU A 376 23.30 18.17 -10.93
C LEU A 376 24.21 18.03 -12.14
N ALA A 377 25.53 18.16 -12.01
CA ALA A 377 26.49 17.93 -13.08
C ALA A 377 26.47 16.49 -13.56
N LEU A 378 26.35 15.52 -12.65
CA LEU A 378 26.21 14.10 -13.03
C LEU A 378 24.89 13.84 -13.73
N MET A 379 23.78 14.45 -13.28
CA MET A 379 22.47 14.35 -13.93
C MET A 379 22.50 14.83 -15.40
N GLN A 380 23.27 15.85 -15.72
CA GLN A 380 23.39 16.35 -17.11
C GLN A 380 24.01 15.31 -18.07
N LYS A 381 24.73 14.32 -17.52
CA LYS A 381 25.32 13.21 -18.30
C LYS A 381 24.36 12.04 -18.48
N ILE A 382 23.18 12.05 -17.82
CA ILE A 382 22.20 10.95 -17.83
C ILE A 382 21.27 11.10 -19.03
N LYS A 383 20.94 9.95 -19.63
CA LYS A 383 19.81 9.73 -20.56
C LYS A 383 18.98 8.57 -20.05
N VAL A 384 17.66 8.73 -20.05
CA VAL A 384 16.71 7.67 -19.65
C VAL A 384 15.88 7.27 -20.86
N ALA A 385 15.73 5.97 -21.09
CA ALA A 385 14.91 5.44 -22.16
C ALA A 385 14.16 4.16 -21.72
N GLU A 386 13.03 3.92 -22.38
CA GLU A 386 12.38 2.61 -22.34
C GLU A 386 13.23 1.59 -23.11
N ASP A 387 13.38 0.39 -22.53
CA ASP A 387 13.89 -0.79 -23.23
C ASP A 387 12.73 -1.80 -23.37
N PRO A 388 12.30 -2.13 -24.61
CA PRO A 388 11.22 -3.08 -24.85
C PRO A 388 11.50 -4.49 -24.30
N VAL A 389 12.79 -4.91 -24.26
CA VAL A 389 13.18 -6.20 -23.70
C VAL A 389 12.97 -6.22 -22.18
N LEU A 390 13.33 -5.12 -21.49
CA LEU A 390 13.08 -4.98 -20.06
C LEU A 390 11.57 -4.85 -19.79
N THR A 391 10.83 -4.14 -20.64
CA THR A 391 9.37 -4.00 -20.54
C THR A 391 8.63 -5.33 -20.64
N ALA A 392 9.14 -6.26 -21.46
CA ALA A 392 8.53 -7.58 -21.67
C ALA A 392 8.73 -8.55 -20.49
N ARG A 393 9.60 -8.25 -19.53
CA ARG A 393 9.81 -9.10 -18.34
C ARG A 393 8.59 -9.04 -17.42
N THR A 394 8.14 -10.20 -16.98
CA THR A 394 6.93 -10.39 -16.15
C THR A 394 7.31 -10.86 -14.74
N GLY A 395 6.33 -11.19 -13.91
CA GLY A 395 6.57 -11.78 -12.58
C GLY A 395 6.92 -10.78 -11.50
N GLY A 396 6.51 -9.51 -11.63
CA GLY A 396 6.79 -8.48 -10.62
C GLY A 396 8.18 -7.84 -10.75
N ALA A 397 8.97 -8.22 -11.77
CA ALA A 397 10.25 -7.61 -12.06
C ALA A 397 10.11 -6.12 -12.40
N VAL A 398 11.05 -5.32 -11.92
CA VAL A 398 11.19 -3.90 -12.25
C VAL A 398 12.61 -3.65 -12.74
N PRO A 399 12.99 -4.25 -13.90
CA PRO A 399 14.37 -4.25 -14.36
C PRO A 399 14.86 -2.87 -14.75
N THR A 400 16.12 -2.62 -14.42
CA THR A 400 16.84 -1.42 -14.86
C THR A 400 18.27 -1.78 -15.18
N ARG A 401 18.78 -1.25 -16.30
CA ARG A 401 20.19 -1.32 -16.70
C ARG A 401 20.78 0.08 -16.68
N VAL A 402 21.87 0.26 -15.92
CA VAL A 402 22.66 1.48 -15.88
C VAL A 402 23.99 1.22 -16.56
N THR A 403 24.33 2.02 -17.57
CA THR A 403 25.59 1.95 -18.31
C THR A 403 26.30 3.27 -18.29
N ALA A 404 27.50 3.33 -17.71
CA ALA A 404 28.39 4.47 -17.77
C ALA A 404 29.42 4.31 -18.88
N THR A 405 29.59 5.33 -19.72
CA THR A 405 30.69 5.42 -20.67
C THR A 405 31.74 6.36 -20.09
N LEU A 406 32.99 5.92 -20.05
CA LEU A 406 34.11 6.69 -19.51
C LEU A 406 34.74 7.59 -20.57
N THR A 407 35.55 8.54 -20.14
CA THR A 407 36.29 9.47 -21.01
C THR A 407 37.32 8.75 -21.92
N ASP A 408 37.75 7.54 -21.52
CA ASP A 408 38.62 6.68 -22.29
C ASP A 408 37.85 5.74 -23.28
N GLY A 409 36.51 5.88 -23.35
CA GLY A 409 35.64 5.07 -24.18
C GLY A 409 35.22 3.73 -23.58
N ARG A 410 35.78 3.30 -22.47
CA ARG A 410 35.36 2.08 -21.75
C ARG A 410 33.94 2.20 -21.25
N ARG A 411 33.16 1.11 -21.33
CA ARG A 411 31.80 1.05 -20.82
C ARG A 411 31.72 0.13 -19.60
N VAL A 412 31.02 0.56 -18.56
CA VAL A 412 30.69 -0.21 -17.35
C VAL A 412 29.19 -0.28 -17.22
N SER A 413 28.63 -1.50 -17.15
CA SER A 413 27.19 -1.73 -17.15
C SER A 413 26.78 -2.69 -16.05
N ARG A 414 25.64 -2.41 -15.42
CA ARG A 414 24.96 -3.30 -14.47
C ARG A 414 23.46 -3.33 -14.78
N GLU A 415 22.90 -4.53 -14.76
CA GLU A 415 21.47 -4.77 -14.95
C GLU A 415 20.93 -5.51 -13.72
N VAL A 416 19.82 -5.03 -13.16
CA VAL A 416 19.20 -5.56 -11.96
C VAL A 416 17.71 -5.73 -12.20
N ASP A 417 17.19 -6.95 -12.00
CA ASP A 417 15.76 -7.27 -12.12
C ASP A 417 15.02 -7.07 -10.81
N TYR A 418 15.66 -7.46 -9.70
CA TYR A 418 15.06 -7.48 -8.37
C TYR A 418 16.01 -6.83 -7.37
N ALA A 419 15.58 -5.75 -6.75
CA ALA A 419 16.32 -5.14 -5.63
C ALA A 419 16.19 -6.02 -4.37
N PRO A 420 17.10 -5.90 -3.38
CA PRO A 420 16.89 -6.50 -2.07
C PRO A 420 15.53 -6.11 -1.51
N GLY A 421 14.78 -7.06 -0.91
CA GLY A 421 13.44 -6.83 -0.39
C GLY A 421 12.30 -7.11 -1.36
N PHE A 422 12.60 -7.36 -2.65
CA PHE A 422 11.60 -7.87 -3.58
C PHE A 422 11.21 -9.30 -3.18
N ALA A 423 10.03 -9.75 -3.60
CA ALA A 423 9.51 -11.07 -3.25
C ALA A 423 10.46 -12.20 -3.67
N GLU A 424 11.16 -12.01 -4.79
CA GLU A 424 12.17 -12.94 -5.33
C GLU A 424 13.52 -12.84 -4.60
N ARG A 425 13.74 -11.75 -3.85
CA ARG A 425 14.95 -11.52 -3.04
C ARG A 425 14.58 -10.92 -1.69
N PRO A 426 13.82 -11.65 -0.85
CA PRO A 426 13.24 -11.11 0.38
C PRO A 426 14.30 -10.69 1.39
N LEU A 427 14.00 -9.66 2.19
CA LEU A 427 14.82 -9.30 3.35
C LEU A 427 14.72 -10.38 4.42
N SER A 428 15.85 -10.72 5.00
CA SER A 428 15.91 -11.51 6.22
C SER A 428 15.31 -10.73 7.40
N LYS A 429 14.94 -11.43 8.47
CA LYS A 429 14.46 -10.83 9.72
C LYS A 429 15.41 -9.75 10.24
N ALA A 430 16.70 -10.00 10.23
CA ALA A 430 17.72 -9.06 10.66
C ALA A 430 17.77 -7.79 9.79
N GLU A 431 17.52 -7.91 8.48
CA GLU A 431 17.48 -6.75 7.57
C GLU A 431 16.21 -5.94 7.77
N VAL A 432 15.06 -6.57 8.01
CA VAL A 432 13.81 -5.88 8.38
C VAL A 432 14.00 -5.11 9.69
N GLU A 433 14.57 -5.72 10.71
CA GLU A 433 14.88 -5.06 11.98
C GLU A 433 15.89 -3.91 11.81
N ARG A 434 16.90 -4.08 10.96
CA ARG A 434 17.85 -3.02 10.64
C ARG A 434 17.16 -1.82 10.00
N LYS A 435 16.27 -2.04 9.03
CA LYS A 435 15.46 -0.99 8.42
C LYS A 435 14.57 -0.28 9.45
N PHE A 436 13.90 -1.05 10.30
CA PHE A 436 13.09 -0.52 11.40
C PHE A 436 13.93 0.36 12.33
N ARG A 437 15.07 -0.13 12.81
CA ARG A 437 16.01 0.62 13.68
C ARG A 437 16.50 1.90 13.02
N GLY A 438 16.82 1.87 11.73
CA GLY A 438 17.20 3.05 10.96
C GLY A 438 16.11 4.14 10.96
N ASN A 439 14.85 3.74 10.84
CA ASN A 439 13.71 4.65 10.84
C ASN A 439 13.39 5.23 12.23
N VAL A 440 13.56 4.45 13.30
CA VAL A 440 13.14 4.85 14.65
C VAL A 440 14.27 5.38 15.53
N GLY A 441 15.53 5.14 15.15
CA GLY A 441 16.71 5.35 16.00
C GLY A 441 16.96 6.80 16.42
N LYS A 442 16.40 7.79 15.72
CA LYS A 442 16.44 9.20 16.14
C LYS A 442 15.47 9.51 17.30
N ARG A 443 14.58 8.55 17.68
CA ARG A 443 13.46 8.79 18.61
C ARG A 443 13.43 7.84 19.78
N TRP A 444 13.87 6.62 19.59
CA TRP A 444 13.87 5.58 20.61
C TRP A 444 15.28 5.10 20.93
N SER A 445 15.52 4.82 22.22
CA SER A 445 16.72 4.12 22.63
C SER A 445 16.74 2.69 22.09
N GLU A 446 17.91 2.08 21.98
CA GLU A 446 18.04 0.68 21.56
C GLU A 446 17.22 -0.27 22.42
N LYS A 447 17.28 -0.12 23.76
CA LYS A 447 16.48 -0.92 24.71
C LYS A 447 14.98 -0.85 24.42
N ARG A 448 14.48 0.35 24.10
CA ARG A 448 13.06 0.52 23.76
C ARG A 448 12.72 -0.09 22.40
N THR A 449 13.58 0.11 21.42
CA THR A 449 13.44 -0.47 20.08
C THR A 449 13.39 -2.01 20.17
N ASP A 450 14.25 -2.62 20.97
CA ASP A 450 14.24 -4.07 21.22
C ASP A 450 12.93 -4.53 21.85
N GLY A 451 12.42 -3.79 22.83
CA GLY A 451 11.13 -4.08 23.47
C GLY A 451 9.96 -4.04 22.50
N VAL A 452 9.92 -3.01 21.65
CA VAL A 452 8.88 -2.86 20.62
C VAL A 452 8.99 -3.98 19.58
N LEU A 453 10.18 -4.25 19.04
CA LEU A 453 10.39 -5.33 18.08
C LEU A 453 9.97 -6.68 18.65
N LYS A 454 10.35 -6.98 19.89
CA LYS A 454 9.94 -8.22 20.56
C LYS A 454 8.41 -8.34 20.66
N ALA A 455 7.72 -7.25 21.01
CA ALA A 455 6.26 -7.24 21.09
C ALA A 455 5.60 -7.42 19.73
N LEU A 456 6.11 -6.75 18.68
CA LEU A 456 5.59 -6.87 17.31
C LEU A 456 5.83 -8.25 16.70
N TRP A 457 6.98 -8.89 16.97
CA TRP A 457 7.25 -10.27 16.54
C TRP A 457 6.41 -11.32 17.29
N ALA A 458 5.88 -10.96 18.47
CA ALA A 458 4.97 -11.80 19.24
C ALA A 458 3.52 -11.32 19.15
N LEU A 459 3.14 -10.65 18.06
CA LEU A 459 1.84 -9.99 17.88
C LEU A 459 0.66 -10.90 18.21
N GLU A 460 0.67 -12.14 17.74
CA GLU A 460 -0.43 -13.12 17.95
C GLU A 460 -0.66 -13.47 19.42
N GLN A 461 0.32 -13.19 20.29
CA GLN A 461 0.24 -13.39 21.75
C GLN A 461 -0.28 -12.15 22.48
N THR A 462 -0.46 -11.03 21.78
CA THR A 462 -0.91 -9.76 22.36
C THR A 462 -2.36 -9.89 22.83
N LYS A 463 -2.58 -9.63 24.12
CA LYS A 463 -3.91 -9.70 24.72
C LYS A 463 -4.71 -8.39 24.59
N ASP A 464 -4.00 -7.27 24.51
CA ASP A 464 -4.58 -5.93 24.41
C ASP A 464 -3.79 -5.09 23.40
N LEU A 465 -4.41 -4.80 22.26
CA LEU A 465 -3.82 -3.99 21.19
C LEU A 465 -3.56 -2.55 21.63
N SER A 466 -4.37 -2.01 22.53
CA SER A 466 -4.17 -0.64 23.05
C SER A 466 -2.86 -0.52 23.83
N LEU A 467 -2.51 -1.54 24.61
CA LEU A 467 -1.21 -1.57 25.30
C LEU A 467 -0.05 -1.66 24.32
N LEU A 468 -0.16 -2.49 23.29
CA LEU A 468 0.85 -2.58 22.22
C LEU A 468 1.02 -1.23 21.52
N LEU A 469 -0.08 -0.59 21.08
CA LEU A 469 -0.05 0.71 20.40
C LEU A 469 0.49 1.82 21.32
N GLY A 470 0.22 1.76 22.62
CA GLY A 470 0.79 2.67 23.61
C GLY A 470 2.32 2.61 23.69
N THR A 471 2.93 1.43 23.44
CA THR A 471 4.41 1.31 23.39
C THR A 471 5.02 2.08 22.22
N LEU A 472 4.23 2.40 21.19
CA LEU A 472 4.66 3.15 20.01
C LEU A 472 4.65 4.67 20.21
N SER A 473 4.29 5.20 21.39
CA SER A 473 4.36 6.63 21.71
C SER A 473 5.80 7.16 21.52
N LEU A 474 5.96 8.39 21.08
CA LEU A 474 7.28 9.06 20.93
C LEU A 474 7.63 9.94 22.13
N ARG A 475 6.75 10.02 23.12
CA ARG A 475 7.08 10.64 24.40
C ARG A 475 7.90 9.67 25.24
N ALA A 476 8.97 10.20 25.84
CA ALA A 476 9.82 9.45 26.77
C ALA A 476 9.07 9.09 28.05
#